data_6081fd028fded99600c3aee724038412
#
_entry.id   6081fd028fded99600c3aee724038412
#
_cell.length_a   1.000
_cell.length_b   1.000
_cell.length_c   1.000
_cell.angle_alpha   90.00
_cell.angle_beta   90.00
_cell.angle_gamma   90.00
#
_symmetry.space_group_name_H-M   'P 1'
#
loop_
_entity.id
_entity.type
_entity.pdbx_description
1 polymer ?
#
loop_
_entity_poly.entity_id
_entity_poly.type
_entity_poly.pdbx_seq_one_letter_code
_entity_poly.pdbx_strand_id
1 'polypeptide(L)'
;MKKRIISTFIFLMTISVYAVEKQALTRESVNEHWEDISFWEHGISSKLIEEGYNYAWESIRDKDLTTAWVEGSYGDGIGEWVIIPIKGNYQYLDYEDNILNKKLNVNLRINNGFCKNERTFYNNNRVKKAKITIYEVPLIAYEDYRGTQALEEPYIMYETEILLEDTMNQQDFSFTCSPKASFLEGHLYLYVQLTILDVYPGEKYQDTCISEMNATAEVIEEETKEKKKSLFKRK
;
A
#
# COMPACT_ATOMS: atom_id res chain seq x y z
N MET A 1 -57.43 17.04 38.79
CA MET A 1 -55.96 16.88 38.74
C MET A 1 -55.58 16.35 37.35
N LYS A 2 -55.04 17.19 36.46
CA LYS A 2 -54.59 16.80 35.11
C LYS A 2 -53.14 16.41 35.16
N LYS A 3 -52.80 15.13 34.89
CA LYS A 3 -51.43 14.64 34.73
C LYS A 3 -50.90 15.11 33.36
N ARG A 4 -49.85 15.94 33.37
CA ARG A 4 -49.08 16.28 32.17
C ARG A 4 -48.08 15.16 31.91
N ILE A 5 -48.23 14.51 30.75
CA ILE A 5 -47.22 13.59 30.21
C ILE A 5 -46.17 14.45 29.50
N ILE A 6 -44.95 14.50 30.04
CA ILE A 6 -43.78 15.11 29.36
C ILE A 6 -43.19 14.00 28.50
N SER A 7 -43.37 14.13 27.19
CA SER A 7 -42.71 13.31 26.20
C SER A 7 -41.32 13.85 25.98
N THR A 8 -40.29 13.16 26.45
CA THR A 8 -38.88 13.48 26.20
C THR A 8 -38.50 12.89 24.84
N PHE A 9 -38.43 13.71 23.82
CA PHE A 9 -37.86 13.34 22.54
C PHE A 9 -36.32 13.26 22.70
N ILE A 10 -35.78 12.02 22.71
CA ILE A 10 -34.36 11.78 22.58
C ILE A 10 -34.03 11.87 21.10
N PHE A 11 -33.38 12.98 20.70
CA PHE A 11 -32.83 13.16 19.37
C PHE A 11 -31.49 12.42 19.33
N LEU A 12 -31.49 11.19 18.79
CA LEU A 12 -30.27 10.46 18.46
C LEU A 12 -29.63 11.15 17.24
N MET A 13 -28.67 12.05 17.50
CA MET A 13 -27.74 12.48 16.46
C MET A 13 -26.82 11.30 16.15
N THR A 14 -27.04 10.64 15.04
CA THR A 14 -26.05 9.78 14.40
C THR A 14 -24.96 10.70 13.84
N ILE A 15 -23.88 10.85 14.58
CA ILE A 15 -22.65 11.46 14.05
C ILE A 15 -22.05 10.40 13.11
N SER A 16 -22.31 10.54 11.81
CA SER A 16 -21.52 9.84 10.79
C SER A 16 -20.14 10.47 10.83
N VAL A 17 -19.22 9.85 11.57
CA VAL A 17 -17.79 10.17 11.44
C VAL A 17 -17.40 9.60 10.08
N TYR A 18 -17.42 10.44 9.04
CA TYR A 18 -16.69 10.16 7.83
C TYR A 18 -15.21 10.19 8.24
N ALA A 19 -14.58 9.02 8.34
CA ALA A 19 -13.15 8.95 8.37
C ALA A 19 -12.68 9.67 7.10
N VAL A 20 -12.02 10.80 7.26
CA VAL A 20 -11.34 11.46 6.15
C VAL A 20 -10.27 10.47 5.72
N GLU A 21 -10.45 9.89 4.54
CA GLU A 21 -9.49 8.96 3.96
C GLU A 21 -8.15 9.72 3.86
N LYS A 22 -7.20 9.36 4.73
CA LYS A 22 -5.88 9.98 4.72
C LYS A 22 -5.21 9.57 3.41
N GLN A 23 -5.12 10.50 2.49
CA GLN A 23 -4.41 10.27 1.23
C GLN A 23 -2.92 10.11 1.52
N ALA A 24 -2.38 8.92 1.25
CA ALA A 24 -1.01 8.58 1.60
C ALA A 24 0.03 9.30 0.73
N LEU A 25 -0.25 9.46 -0.57
CA LEU A 25 0.65 10.06 -1.53
C LEU A 25 0.02 11.30 -2.17
N THR A 26 0.63 12.45 -1.91
CA THR A 26 0.38 13.71 -2.61
C THR A 26 1.69 14.22 -3.19
N ARG A 27 1.63 15.14 -4.16
CA ARG A 27 2.82 15.82 -4.67
C ARG A 27 3.61 16.49 -3.55
N GLU A 28 2.92 17.13 -2.61
CA GLU A 28 3.52 17.78 -1.46
C GLU A 28 4.28 16.77 -0.59
N SER A 29 3.65 15.66 -0.21
CA SER A 29 4.29 14.61 0.60
C SER A 29 5.50 13.98 -0.10
N VAL A 30 5.46 13.82 -1.42
CA VAL A 30 6.60 13.32 -2.19
C VAL A 30 7.74 14.35 -2.19
N ASN A 31 7.46 15.63 -2.37
CA ASN A 31 8.47 16.67 -2.48
C ASN A 31 9.08 17.10 -1.14
N GLU A 32 8.30 17.10 -0.05
CA GLU A 32 8.78 17.47 1.30
C GLU A 32 9.80 16.46 1.86
N HIS A 33 9.73 15.21 1.43
CA HIS A 33 10.51 14.13 2.02
C HIS A 33 11.64 13.61 1.12
N TRP A 34 11.83 14.22 -0.05
CA TRP A 34 12.83 13.75 -1.01
C TRP A 34 14.27 14.14 -0.66
N GLU A 35 14.47 15.27 0.01
CA GLU A 35 15.82 15.72 0.42
C GLU A 35 16.35 14.92 1.61
N ASP A 36 15.47 14.27 2.34
CA ASP A 36 15.82 13.37 3.45
C ASP A 36 15.54 11.92 3.05
N ILE A 37 16.44 11.02 3.37
CA ILE A 37 16.25 9.56 3.33
C ILE A 37 14.97 9.14 4.08
N SER A 38 14.32 10.07 4.76
CA SER A 38 13.11 9.99 5.56
C SER A 38 11.79 9.81 4.77
N PHE A 39 11.76 9.87 3.43
CA PHE A 39 10.57 9.46 2.65
C PHE A 39 10.02 8.11 3.13
N TRP A 40 10.90 7.27 3.62
CA TRP A 40 10.60 5.94 4.13
C TRP A 40 9.98 5.94 5.52
N GLU A 41 10.21 6.97 6.35
CA GLU A 41 9.56 7.11 7.66
C GLU A 41 8.08 7.49 7.54
N HIS A 42 7.65 7.99 6.37
CA HIS A 42 6.29 8.41 6.09
C HIS A 42 5.46 7.40 5.28
N GLY A 43 6.03 6.23 5.00
CA GLY A 43 5.30 5.14 4.32
C GLY A 43 4.26 4.43 5.20
N ILE A 44 3.87 5.01 6.33
CA ILE A 44 2.86 4.50 7.28
C ILE A 44 1.99 5.63 7.82
N SER A 45 0.71 5.35 8.07
CA SER A 45 -0.21 6.32 8.65
C SER A 45 0.07 6.60 10.13
N SER A 46 0.48 5.58 10.88
CA SER A 46 0.87 5.64 12.28
C SER A 46 1.74 4.45 12.66
N LYS A 47 2.33 4.49 13.85
CA LYS A 47 3.01 3.35 14.47
C LYS A 47 2.80 3.33 15.97
N LEU A 48 2.74 2.13 16.54
CA LEU A 48 2.75 1.94 17.99
C LEU A 48 4.10 2.43 18.56
N ILE A 49 4.04 3.16 19.66
CA ILE A 49 5.21 3.65 20.37
C ILE A 49 5.34 2.87 21.68
N GLU A 50 6.34 2.01 21.76
CA GLU A 50 6.66 1.21 22.94
C GLU A 50 8.17 1.22 23.16
N GLU A 51 8.60 1.46 24.41
CA GLU A 51 10.03 1.56 24.74
C GLU A 51 10.77 0.23 24.46
N GLY A 52 11.86 0.33 23.71
CA GLY A 52 12.71 -0.81 23.36
C GLY A 52 12.24 -1.61 22.15
N TYR A 53 11.16 -1.18 21.47
CA TYR A 53 10.64 -1.81 20.26
C TYR A 53 10.57 -0.83 19.09
N ASN A 54 10.83 -1.32 17.87
CA ASN A 54 10.65 -0.56 16.65
C ASN A 54 9.54 -1.23 15.81
N TYR A 55 8.39 -0.57 15.73
CA TYR A 55 7.22 -1.01 14.95
C TYR A 55 7.01 -0.15 13.70
N ALA A 56 8.10 0.44 13.21
CA ALA A 56 8.07 1.38 12.11
C ALA A 56 8.04 0.68 10.74
N TRP A 57 8.06 1.49 9.70
CA TRP A 57 8.03 1.08 8.31
C TRP A 57 9.17 0.10 7.91
N GLU A 58 10.35 0.24 8.50
CA GLU A 58 11.49 -0.63 8.20
C GLU A 58 11.18 -2.09 8.54
N SER A 59 10.44 -2.32 9.62
CA SER A 59 10.05 -3.65 10.10
C SER A 59 9.14 -4.42 9.14
N ILE A 60 8.56 -3.75 8.14
CA ILE A 60 7.71 -4.42 7.13
C ILE A 60 8.52 -4.90 5.91
N ARG A 61 9.83 -4.61 5.86
CA ARG A 61 10.70 -4.87 4.69
C ARG A 61 12.11 -5.35 5.04
N ASP A 62 12.34 -5.72 6.27
CA ASP A 62 13.67 -6.17 6.76
C ASP A 62 13.93 -7.66 6.50
N LYS A 63 12.93 -8.40 6.01
CA LYS A 63 12.95 -9.85 5.80
C LYS A 63 13.04 -10.66 7.09
N ASP A 64 12.63 -10.08 8.19
CA ASP A 64 12.60 -10.70 9.51
C ASP A 64 11.17 -10.82 10.02
N LEU A 65 10.59 -12.01 9.96
CA LEU A 65 9.23 -12.26 10.47
C LEU A 65 9.10 -12.11 12.00
N THR A 66 10.23 -11.88 12.70
CA THR A 66 10.21 -11.59 14.14
C THR A 66 9.99 -10.12 14.47
N THR A 67 9.93 -9.27 13.46
CA THR A 67 9.56 -7.85 13.50
C THR A 67 8.23 -7.64 12.79
N ALA A 68 7.61 -6.49 12.97
CA ALA A 68 6.38 -6.10 12.29
C ALA A 68 6.17 -4.58 12.33
N TRP A 69 5.52 -4.02 11.33
CA TRP A 69 4.78 -2.79 11.50
C TRP A 69 3.55 -3.07 12.37
N VAL A 70 3.35 -2.21 13.36
CA VAL A 70 2.19 -2.23 14.24
C VAL A 70 1.61 -0.82 14.20
N GLU A 71 0.36 -0.69 13.76
CA GLU A 71 -0.29 0.61 13.72
C GLU A 71 -0.47 1.19 15.14
N GLY A 72 -0.57 2.51 15.25
CA GLY A 72 -0.59 3.20 16.54
C GLY A 72 -1.87 3.97 16.83
N SER A 73 -2.94 3.73 16.07
CA SER A 73 -4.22 4.38 16.32
C SER A 73 -5.01 3.68 17.43
N TYR A 74 -6.02 4.35 17.97
CA TYR A 74 -6.89 3.73 18.96
C TYR A 74 -7.89 2.79 18.29
N GLY A 75 -7.95 1.55 18.73
CA GLY A 75 -8.88 0.53 18.25
C GLY A 75 -8.21 -0.46 17.28
N ASP A 76 -8.95 -0.90 16.28
CA ASP A 76 -8.55 -1.98 15.38
C ASP A 76 -7.72 -1.51 14.17
N GLY A 77 -7.32 -0.25 14.11
CA GLY A 77 -6.54 0.32 13.01
C GLY A 77 -7.28 0.41 11.67
N ILE A 78 -8.63 0.39 11.67
CA ILE A 78 -9.40 0.57 10.42
C ILE A 78 -9.15 1.96 9.83
N GLY A 79 -8.74 2.00 8.55
CA GLY A 79 -8.33 3.20 7.85
C GLY A 79 -6.84 3.51 7.95
N GLU A 80 -6.10 2.83 8.82
CA GLU A 80 -4.63 2.92 8.85
C GLU A 80 -4.04 2.24 7.60
N TRP A 81 -2.88 2.71 7.18
CA TRP A 81 -2.28 2.28 5.93
C TRP A 81 -0.76 2.20 6.00
N VAL A 82 -0.23 1.39 5.10
CA VAL A 82 1.19 1.32 4.79
C VAL A 82 1.39 1.42 3.28
N ILE A 83 2.45 2.09 2.86
CA ILE A 83 2.85 2.22 1.45
C ILE A 83 4.28 1.75 1.26
N ILE A 84 4.52 0.99 0.20
CA ILE A 84 5.85 0.53 -0.17
C ILE A 84 6.13 0.77 -1.66
N PRO A 85 7.40 0.96 -2.07
CA PRO A 85 7.76 1.03 -3.48
C PRO A 85 7.63 -0.34 -4.14
N ILE A 86 7.19 -0.33 -5.39
CA ILE A 86 7.17 -1.50 -6.26
C ILE A 86 8.51 -1.55 -6.99
N LYS A 87 9.22 -2.69 -6.92
CA LYS A 87 10.50 -2.91 -7.62
C LYS A 87 10.26 -3.66 -8.93
N GLY A 88 11.06 -3.37 -9.96
CA GLY A 88 10.97 -4.13 -11.21
C GLY A 88 11.76 -3.54 -12.36
N ASN A 89 11.77 -4.23 -13.46
CA ASN A 89 12.47 -3.83 -14.68
C ASN A 89 11.81 -2.66 -15.44
N TYR A 90 10.56 -2.30 -15.08
CA TYR A 90 9.87 -1.15 -15.66
C TYR A 90 10.60 0.18 -15.43
N GLN A 91 11.42 0.27 -14.36
CA GLN A 91 12.20 1.46 -14.01
C GLN A 91 13.32 1.77 -15.04
N TYR A 92 13.69 0.77 -15.85
CA TYR A 92 14.71 0.89 -16.89
C TYR A 92 14.13 1.10 -18.29
N LEU A 93 12.80 1.18 -18.39
CA LEU A 93 12.16 1.48 -19.66
C LEU A 93 12.26 2.98 -19.89
N ASP A 94 13.07 3.35 -20.87
CA ASP A 94 13.12 4.72 -21.33
C ASP A 94 11.76 5.14 -21.88
N TYR A 95 11.48 6.40 -21.82
CA TYR A 95 10.23 6.99 -22.31
C TYR A 95 9.99 6.66 -23.80
N GLU A 96 11.05 6.50 -24.56
CA GLU A 96 11.04 6.12 -25.97
C GLU A 96 10.46 4.70 -26.19
N ASP A 97 10.58 3.80 -25.22
CA ASP A 97 10.01 2.43 -25.26
C ASP A 97 8.51 2.38 -25.04
N ASN A 98 7.86 3.53 -24.89
CA ASN A 98 6.42 3.69 -24.86
C ASN A 98 5.73 2.88 -23.74
N ILE A 99 6.23 3.04 -22.49
CA ILE A 99 5.69 2.34 -21.32
C ILE A 99 4.18 2.53 -21.15
N LEU A 100 3.62 3.64 -21.64
CA LEU A 100 2.18 3.93 -21.61
C LEU A 100 1.32 2.90 -22.37
N ASN A 101 1.91 2.20 -23.33
CA ASN A 101 1.23 1.15 -24.08
C ASN A 101 1.51 -0.25 -23.53
N LYS A 102 2.28 -0.36 -22.46
CA LYS A 102 2.60 -1.64 -21.83
C LYS A 102 1.61 -1.94 -20.71
N LYS A 103 1.41 -3.22 -20.49
CA LYS A 103 0.75 -3.72 -19.29
C LYS A 103 1.80 -4.18 -18.31
N LEU A 104 1.55 -3.92 -17.05
CA LEU A 104 2.38 -4.38 -15.95
C LEU A 104 1.65 -5.46 -15.16
N ASN A 105 2.36 -6.50 -14.79
CA ASN A 105 1.92 -7.46 -13.79
C ASN A 105 2.58 -7.07 -12.47
N VAL A 106 1.78 -6.58 -11.51
CA VAL A 106 2.24 -6.23 -10.17
C VAL A 106 1.97 -7.41 -9.24
N ASN A 107 3.02 -7.94 -8.62
CA ASN A 107 2.95 -9.02 -7.65
C ASN A 107 3.19 -8.47 -6.25
N LEU A 108 2.21 -8.63 -5.36
CA LEU A 108 2.25 -8.21 -3.96
C LEU A 108 2.31 -9.45 -3.07
N ARG A 109 3.28 -9.49 -2.13
CA ARG A 109 3.48 -10.54 -1.14
C ARG A 109 3.31 -9.97 0.26
N ILE A 110 2.54 -10.65 1.10
CA ILE A 110 2.22 -10.20 2.45
C ILE A 110 2.37 -11.35 3.43
N ASN A 111 3.13 -11.14 4.51
CA ASN A 111 3.05 -11.94 5.73
C ASN A 111 2.22 -11.14 6.74
N ASN A 112 0.95 -11.51 6.82
CA ASN A 112 -0.07 -10.84 7.62
C ASN A 112 0.11 -11.12 9.11
N GLY A 113 -0.17 -10.14 9.98
CA GLY A 113 -0.07 -10.27 11.42
C GLY A 113 1.38 -10.20 11.94
N PHE A 114 1.59 -10.44 13.24
CA PHE A 114 2.91 -10.50 13.86
C PHE A 114 3.43 -11.93 13.86
N CYS A 115 4.16 -12.30 12.81
CA CYS A 115 4.55 -13.69 12.51
C CYS A 115 5.74 -14.20 13.32
N LYS A 116 6.19 -13.53 14.38
CA LYS A 116 7.28 -13.97 15.24
C LYS A 116 7.07 -15.40 15.78
N ASN A 117 5.84 -15.74 16.17
CA ASN A 117 5.37 -17.04 16.59
C ASN A 117 3.85 -17.05 16.68
N GLU A 118 3.22 -18.23 16.83
CA GLU A 118 1.77 -18.36 16.94
C GLU A 118 1.15 -17.50 18.04
N ARG A 119 1.80 -17.37 19.19
CA ARG A 119 1.32 -16.58 20.30
C ARG A 119 1.24 -15.09 19.95
N THR A 120 2.27 -14.52 19.33
CA THR A 120 2.25 -13.11 18.92
C THR A 120 1.27 -12.90 17.77
N PHE A 121 1.15 -13.87 16.86
CA PHE A 121 0.21 -13.82 15.76
C PHE A 121 -1.24 -13.76 16.24
N TYR A 122 -1.69 -14.67 17.09
CA TYR A 122 -3.08 -14.69 17.57
C TYR A 122 -3.38 -13.66 18.66
N ASN A 123 -2.38 -13.16 19.39
CA ASN A 123 -2.60 -12.13 20.39
C ASN A 123 -2.92 -10.73 19.79
N ASN A 124 -2.45 -10.43 18.58
CA ASN A 124 -2.65 -9.15 17.91
C ASN A 124 -3.69 -9.25 16.80
N ASN A 125 -4.24 -8.12 16.35
CA ASN A 125 -5.08 -8.11 15.16
C ASN A 125 -4.25 -8.41 13.91
N ARG A 126 -4.90 -9.04 12.94
CA ARG A 126 -4.39 -9.33 11.60
C ARG A 126 -5.34 -8.75 10.57
N VAL A 127 -4.83 -8.25 9.47
CA VAL A 127 -5.67 -7.70 8.40
C VAL A 127 -6.53 -8.82 7.80
N LYS A 128 -7.84 -8.61 7.72
CA LYS A 128 -8.79 -9.53 7.07
C LYS A 128 -9.18 -9.04 5.69
N LYS A 129 -9.42 -7.74 5.57
CA LYS A 129 -9.77 -7.10 4.31
C LYS A 129 -8.96 -5.83 4.15
N ALA A 130 -8.40 -5.62 2.98
CA ALA A 130 -7.64 -4.43 2.67
C ALA A 130 -8.04 -3.83 1.32
N LYS A 131 -7.95 -2.50 1.21
CA LYS A 131 -7.92 -1.81 -0.07
C LYS A 131 -6.47 -1.72 -0.53
N ILE A 132 -6.20 -2.13 -1.75
CA ILE A 132 -4.92 -1.98 -2.44
C ILE A 132 -5.06 -0.84 -3.44
N THR A 133 -4.19 0.16 -3.33
CA THR A 133 -4.09 1.26 -4.29
C THR A 133 -2.68 1.26 -4.87
N ILE A 134 -2.56 1.19 -6.19
CA ILE A 134 -1.28 1.28 -6.90
C ILE A 134 -1.18 2.68 -7.49
N TYR A 135 -0.15 3.40 -7.06
CA TYR A 135 0.15 4.76 -7.51
C TYR A 135 1.27 4.75 -8.53
N GLU A 136 1.15 5.66 -9.45
CA GLU A 136 2.12 6.07 -10.44
C GLU A 136 2.60 7.48 -10.08
N VAL A 137 3.90 7.63 -9.83
CA VAL A 137 4.51 8.90 -9.43
C VAL A 137 5.51 9.32 -10.51
N PRO A 138 5.22 10.37 -11.28
CA PRO A 138 6.16 10.94 -12.23
C PRO A 138 7.22 11.75 -11.49
N LEU A 139 8.47 11.34 -11.59
CA LEU A 139 9.59 12.02 -10.95
C LEU A 139 10.60 12.52 -11.98
N ILE A 140 11.08 13.75 -11.81
CA ILE A 140 12.29 14.25 -12.51
C ILE A 140 13.47 14.19 -11.55
N ALA A 141 14.58 13.61 -12.02
CA ALA A 141 15.86 13.71 -11.35
C ALA A 141 16.60 14.96 -11.87
N TYR A 142 17.02 15.83 -10.97
CA TYR A 142 17.87 16.97 -11.31
C TYR A 142 19.34 16.56 -11.27
N GLU A 143 20.09 16.86 -12.34
CA GLU A 143 21.51 16.51 -12.44
C GLU A 143 22.41 17.28 -11.45
N ASP A 144 21.92 18.34 -10.82
CA ASP A 144 22.67 19.29 -10.01
C ASP A 144 22.59 19.04 -8.50
N TYR A 145 22.40 17.80 -8.08
CA TYR A 145 22.30 17.38 -6.65
C TYR A 145 21.12 17.96 -5.88
N ARG A 146 20.14 18.59 -6.54
CA ARG A 146 18.91 19.08 -5.90
C ARG A 146 17.88 17.98 -5.62
N GLY A 147 18.24 16.73 -5.93
CA GLY A 147 17.38 15.59 -5.67
C GLY A 147 16.37 15.30 -6.79
N THR A 148 15.32 14.58 -6.48
CA THR A 148 14.25 14.22 -7.40
C THR A 148 12.98 14.92 -6.96
N GLN A 149 12.18 15.39 -7.89
CA GLN A 149 10.95 16.11 -7.58
C GLN A 149 9.77 15.52 -8.33
N ALA A 150 8.64 15.38 -7.66
CA ALA A 150 7.39 15.04 -8.30
C ALA A 150 6.89 16.22 -9.13
N LEU A 151 6.61 15.98 -10.42
CA LEU A 151 6.11 16.99 -11.34
C LEU A 151 4.65 17.28 -11.14
N GLU A 152 3.88 16.24 -10.89
CA GLU A 152 2.43 16.25 -10.81
C GLU A 152 1.97 15.45 -9.59
N GLU A 153 0.67 15.53 -9.27
CA GLU A 153 0.07 14.66 -8.27
C GLU A 153 0.22 13.19 -8.67
N PRO A 154 0.45 12.28 -7.69
CA PRO A 154 0.45 10.85 -7.95
C PRO A 154 -0.86 10.39 -8.59
N TYR A 155 -0.76 9.59 -9.65
CA TYR A 155 -1.93 9.02 -10.33
C TYR A 155 -2.30 7.68 -9.72
N ILE A 156 -3.57 7.47 -9.44
CA ILE A 156 -4.07 6.14 -9.11
C ILE A 156 -4.15 5.31 -10.40
N MET A 157 -3.24 4.36 -10.53
CA MET A 157 -3.18 3.45 -11.65
C MET A 157 -4.18 2.30 -11.51
N TYR A 158 -4.35 1.79 -10.28
CA TYR A 158 -5.23 0.65 -10.01
C TYR A 158 -5.72 0.67 -8.56
N GLU A 159 -6.98 0.28 -8.33
CA GLU A 159 -7.54 0.06 -7.01
C GLU A 159 -8.36 -1.23 -6.96
N THR A 160 -8.27 -1.95 -5.87
CA THR A 160 -9.09 -3.12 -5.59
C THR A 160 -9.12 -3.42 -4.09
N GLU A 161 -10.05 -4.27 -3.69
CA GLU A 161 -10.08 -4.85 -2.35
C GLU A 161 -9.58 -6.30 -2.42
N ILE A 162 -8.84 -6.71 -1.40
CA ILE A 162 -8.39 -8.09 -1.22
C ILE A 162 -8.88 -8.63 0.12
N LEU A 163 -9.05 -9.95 0.18
CA LEU A 163 -9.28 -10.70 1.40
C LEU A 163 -8.01 -11.49 1.71
N LEU A 164 -7.51 -11.35 2.93
CA LEU A 164 -6.39 -12.13 3.43
C LEU A 164 -6.92 -13.29 4.28
N GLU A 165 -6.24 -14.41 4.21
CA GLU A 165 -6.49 -15.55 5.08
C GLU A 165 -5.87 -15.33 6.46
N ASP A 166 -6.46 -15.93 7.52
CA ASP A 166 -5.94 -15.89 8.89
C ASP A 166 -4.82 -16.93 9.07
N THR A 167 -3.68 -16.65 8.46
CA THR A 167 -2.51 -17.56 8.45
C THR A 167 -1.19 -16.77 8.53
N MET A 168 -0.18 -17.40 9.17
CA MET A 168 1.18 -16.89 9.21
C MET A 168 1.92 -17.06 7.87
N ASN A 169 1.38 -17.88 6.95
CA ASN A 169 2.01 -18.10 5.66
C ASN A 169 1.97 -16.83 4.80
N GLN A 170 2.98 -16.68 3.95
CA GLN A 170 2.98 -15.65 2.92
C GLN A 170 1.78 -15.82 1.98
N GLN A 171 1.15 -14.73 1.64
CA GLN A 171 0.05 -14.65 0.69
C GLN A 171 0.46 -13.79 -0.50
N ASP A 172 0.17 -14.29 -1.70
CA ASP A 172 0.58 -13.68 -2.97
C ASP A 172 -0.65 -13.19 -3.73
N PHE A 173 -0.59 -11.94 -4.21
CA PHE A 173 -1.62 -11.30 -5.02
C PHE A 173 -0.99 -10.76 -6.30
N SER A 174 -1.71 -10.84 -7.42
CA SER A 174 -1.24 -10.33 -8.72
C SER A 174 -2.29 -9.42 -9.33
N PHE A 175 -1.85 -8.28 -9.85
CA PHE A 175 -2.71 -7.26 -10.46
C PHE A 175 -2.14 -6.87 -11.82
N THR A 176 -3.01 -6.84 -12.83
CA THR A 176 -2.63 -6.31 -14.15
C THR A 176 -3.10 -4.87 -14.28
N CYS A 177 -2.19 -3.96 -14.53
CA CYS A 177 -2.48 -2.54 -14.67
C CYS A 177 -1.66 -1.91 -15.81
N SER A 178 -2.01 -0.69 -16.19
CA SER A 178 -1.32 0.05 -17.25
C SER A 178 -1.02 1.46 -16.76
N PRO A 179 0.20 1.97 -17.00
CA PRO A 179 0.55 3.35 -16.72
C PRO A 179 -0.42 4.33 -17.42
N LYS A 180 -0.71 5.44 -16.76
CA LYS A 180 -1.66 6.46 -17.25
C LYS A 180 -0.99 7.81 -17.46
N ALA A 181 0.08 8.10 -16.75
CA ALA A 181 0.75 9.40 -16.83
C ALA A 181 1.36 9.61 -18.21
N SER A 182 1.11 10.77 -18.79
CA SER A 182 1.60 11.19 -20.11
C SER A 182 2.62 12.31 -19.96
N PHE A 183 3.74 12.06 -19.28
CA PHE A 183 4.80 13.07 -19.17
C PHE A 183 5.92 12.79 -20.17
N LEU A 184 6.58 13.84 -20.60
CA LEU A 184 7.57 13.80 -21.67
C LEU A 184 9.00 13.55 -21.17
N GLU A 185 9.25 13.72 -19.87
CA GLU A 185 10.57 13.61 -19.27
C GLU A 185 10.47 13.04 -17.84
N GLY A 186 11.43 12.22 -17.42
CA GLY A 186 11.51 11.72 -16.06
C GLY A 186 11.48 10.19 -15.95
N HIS A 187 11.40 9.73 -14.71
CA HIS A 187 11.31 8.32 -14.38
C HIS A 187 9.95 7.99 -13.76
N LEU A 188 9.44 6.81 -14.09
CA LEU A 188 8.24 6.28 -13.50
C LEU A 188 8.57 5.52 -12.22
N TYR A 189 7.94 5.92 -11.13
CA TYR A 189 7.99 5.19 -9.87
C TYR A 189 6.60 4.69 -9.50
N LEU A 190 6.54 3.45 -9.08
CA LEU A 190 5.30 2.82 -8.66
C LEU A 190 5.34 2.52 -7.16
N TYR A 191 4.20 2.76 -6.52
CA TYR A 191 4.00 2.46 -5.11
C TYR A 191 2.72 1.67 -4.92
N VAL A 192 2.69 0.80 -3.94
CA VAL A 192 1.47 0.12 -3.50
C VAL A 192 1.17 0.51 -2.07
N GLN A 193 -0.08 0.96 -1.85
CA GLN A 193 -0.65 1.21 -0.54
C GLN A 193 -1.60 0.08 -0.17
N LEU A 194 -1.50 -0.38 1.06
CA LEU A 194 -2.47 -1.23 1.72
C LEU A 194 -3.18 -0.39 2.78
N THR A 195 -4.51 -0.28 2.70
CA THR A 195 -5.35 0.36 3.72
C THR A 195 -6.21 -0.69 4.39
N ILE A 196 -6.22 -0.73 5.73
CA ILE A 196 -6.96 -1.69 6.53
C ILE A 196 -8.45 -1.38 6.45
N LEU A 197 -9.29 -2.35 6.04
CA LEU A 197 -10.74 -2.24 5.97
C LEU A 197 -11.49 -3.13 6.97
N ASP A 198 -10.90 -4.29 7.34
CA ASP A 198 -11.46 -5.24 8.31
C ASP A 198 -10.32 -6.08 8.88
N VAL A 199 -10.49 -6.60 10.10
CA VAL A 199 -9.46 -7.38 10.80
C VAL A 199 -9.99 -8.69 11.34
N TYR A 200 -9.09 -9.66 11.51
CA TYR A 200 -9.27 -10.79 12.41
C TYR A 200 -8.85 -10.32 13.80
N PRO A 201 -9.76 -10.32 14.80
CA PRO A 201 -9.46 -9.76 16.11
C PRO A 201 -8.39 -10.57 16.85
N GLY A 202 -7.51 -9.89 17.54
CA GLY A 202 -6.53 -10.48 18.43
C GLY A 202 -7.17 -10.96 19.73
N GLU A 203 -6.56 -11.97 20.34
CA GLU A 203 -7.02 -12.48 21.63
C GLU A 203 -6.70 -11.54 22.81
N LYS A 204 -5.71 -10.65 22.63
CA LYS A 204 -5.19 -9.82 23.72
C LYS A 204 -5.05 -8.34 23.37
N TYR A 205 -4.61 -8.01 22.18
CA TYR A 205 -4.31 -6.65 21.73
C TYR A 205 -5.17 -6.30 20.51
N GLN A 206 -5.54 -5.02 20.40
CA GLN A 206 -6.31 -4.50 19.27
C GLN A 206 -5.42 -3.92 18.17
N ASP A 207 -4.11 -3.80 18.42
CA ASP A 207 -3.18 -3.27 17.43
C ASP A 207 -3.06 -4.23 16.23
N THR A 208 -3.23 -3.71 15.02
CA THR A 208 -3.14 -4.48 13.79
C THR A 208 -1.71 -4.49 13.27
N CYS A 209 -1.22 -5.67 12.91
CA CYS A 209 0.17 -5.90 12.55
C CYS A 209 0.32 -6.44 11.12
N ILE A 210 1.46 -6.13 10.48
CA ILE A 210 1.95 -6.76 9.26
C ILE A 210 3.45 -7.00 9.42
N SER A 211 3.91 -8.27 9.34
CA SER A 211 5.33 -8.60 9.49
C SER A 211 6.12 -8.28 8.24
N GLU A 212 5.62 -8.64 7.06
CA GLU A 212 6.35 -8.38 5.81
C GLU A 212 5.40 -8.00 4.68
N MET A 213 5.83 -7.04 3.87
CA MET A 213 5.16 -6.66 2.64
C MET A 213 6.20 -6.36 1.55
N ASN A 214 6.05 -6.96 0.37
CA ASN A 214 6.95 -6.75 -0.77
C ASN A 214 6.16 -6.69 -2.06
N ALA A 215 6.57 -5.81 -2.99
CA ALA A 215 5.93 -5.69 -4.28
C ALA A 215 6.95 -5.62 -5.42
N THR A 216 6.63 -6.32 -6.51
CA THR A 216 7.41 -6.28 -7.75
C THR A 216 6.49 -6.08 -8.95
N ALA A 217 7.00 -5.46 -10.01
CA ALA A 217 6.29 -5.35 -11.27
C ALA A 217 7.15 -5.81 -12.44
N GLU A 218 6.50 -6.44 -13.40
CA GLU A 218 7.08 -6.92 -14.65
C GLU A 218 6.24 -6.43 -15.82
N VAL A 219 6.91 -6.06 -16.92
CA VAL A 219 6.23 -5.70 -18.16
C VAL A 219 5.70 -6.96 -18.82
N ILE A 220 4.41 -6.97 -19.14
CA ILE A 220 3.79 -8.02 -19.92
C ILE A 220 4.13 -7.79 -21.39
N GLU A 221 4.98 -8.66 -21.97
CA GLU A 221 5.21 -8.66 -23.41
C GLU A 221 3.97 -9.19 -24.13
N GLU A 222 3.32 -8.37 -24.96
CA GLU A 222 2.32 -8.86 -25.88
C GLU A 222 3.01 -9.75 -26.93
N GLU A 223 2.62 -11.02 -27.03
CA GLU A 223 3.07 -11.90 -28.12
C GLU A 223 2.69 -11.26 -29.47
N THR A 224 3.68 -10.67 -30.13
CA THR A 224 3.49 -10.13 -31.48
C THR A 224 3.06 -11.26 -32.41
N LYS A 225 2.00 -11.03 -33.18
CA LYS A 225 1.44 -11.99 -34.16
C LYS A 225 2.49 -12.55 -35.13
N GLU A 226 3.68 -11.94 -35.20
CA GLU A 226 4.81 -12.43 -36.03
C GLU A 226 5.52 -13.64 -35.41
N LYS A 227 5.66 -13.73 -34.07
CA LYS A 227 6.21 -14.93 -33.41
C LYS A 227 5.34 -16.18 -33.67
N LYS A 228 4.01 -16.02 -33.72
CA LYS A 228 3.11 -17.14 -34.06
C LYS A 228 3.31 -17.62 -35.50
N LYS A 229 3.55 -16.73 -36.47
CA LYS A 229 3.77 -17.14 -37.88
C LYS A 229 5.10 -17.87 -38.10
N SER A 230 6.13 -17.59 -37.28
CA SER A 230 7.42 -18.28 -37.41
C SER A 230 7.41 -19.70 -36.84
N LEU A 231 6.61 -19.96 -35.80
CA LEU A 231 6.44 -21.29 -35.22
C LEU A 231 5.61 -22.24 -36.13
N PHE A 232 4.67 -21.70 -36.90
CA PHE A 232 3.89 -22.50 -37.86
C PHE A 232 4.62 -22.78 -39.20
N LYS A 233 5.74 -22.09 -39.50
CA LYS A 233 6.55 -22.35 -40.73
C LYS A 233 7.67 -23.35 -40.52
N ARG A 234 7.83 -23.95 -39.34
CA ARG A 234 8.85 -24.95 -38.99
C ARG A 234 8.31 -26.35 -38.76
N LYS A 235 7.13 -26.66 -39.35
CA LYS A 235 6.60 -28.04 -39.43
C LYS A 235 6.51 -28.48 -40.87
#